data_c5af66c686bc4de3eb0d6bca7b04df55
#
_entry.id   c5af66c686bc4de3eb0d6bca7b04df55
#
_cell.length_a   1.000
_cell.length_b   1.000
_cell.length_c   1.000
_cell.angle_alpha   90.00
_cell.angle_beta   90.00
_cell.angle_gamma   90.00
#
_symmetry.space_group_name_H-M   'P 1'
#
loop_
_entity.id
_entity.type
_entity.pdbx_description
1 polymer ?
#
loop_
_entity_poly.entity_id
_entity_poly.type
_entity_poly.pdbx_seq_one_letter_code
_entity_poly.pdbx_strand_id
1 'polypeptide(L)'
;MAEQREDRRDGRGGHEGAPEGATEGVREGARPRGSGAGEEEARAWDVLVATARRTVADGLVVGTSGNVSVRTGDIVLVTPSGVPYDRLTPADLTAVDLDGRQVRGTLVPTSELPMHLAVYRHTDARAVVHTHAVHATAVSTLVAELPLIHYMAAALGGPVRVAPYATYGTEELAENMLRALDGRSGCLLQNHGTITYGATLDQAYDRTAQLEWMCRLWLTASSVAGLTPTLLSEGRLDEVAQRLRGYGQRS
;
A
#
# COMPACT_ATOMS: atom_id res chain seq x y z
N MET A 1 15.34 2.60 74.27
CA MET A 1 15.05 1.43 75.08
C MET A 1 15.22 0.27 74.14
N ALA A 2 16.40 -0.34 74.14
CA ALA A 2 16.82 -1.49 74.97
C ALA A 2 16.12 -2.77 74.44
N GLU A 3 16.70 -3.84 74.12
CA GLU A 3 18.01 -4.51 74.30
C GLU A 3 17.87 -5.88 73.65
N GLN A 4 18.84 -6.34 72.81
CA GLN A 4 19.84 -7.37 73.13
C GLN A 4 19.26 -8.75 73.57
N ARG A 5 19.64 -9.90 73.04
CA ARG A 5 20.93 -10.62 73.05
C ARG A 5 20.77 -11.90 72.24
N GLU A 6 21.76 -12.32 71.47
CA GLU A 6 22.77 -13.39 71.65
C GLU A 6 22.24 -14.72 72.22
N ASP A 7 22.55 -15.89 71.63
CA ASP A 7 23.82 -16.60 71.71
C ASP A 7 23.80 -17.95 70.96
N ARG A 8 24.83 -18.21 70.21
CA ARG A 8 25.82 -19.26 70.07
C ARG A 8 25.51 -20.78 70.05
N ARG A 9 26.31 -21.37 69.14
CA ARG A 9 27.10 -22.65 69.16
C ARG A 9 26.39 -23.88 68.62
N ASP A 10 26.98 -24.69 67.92
CA ASP A 10 28.29 -25.25 67.51
C ASP A 10 27.99 -26.69 67.01
N GLY A 11 28.76 -27.22 66.09
CA GLY A 11 28.93 -28.67 66.02
C GLY A 11 29.00 -29.25 64.61
N ARG A 12 30.12 -29.18 63.99
CA ARG A 12 30.98 -30.21 63.33
C ARG A 12 30.33 -31.48 62.74
N GLY A 13 30.71 -31.74 61.50
CA GLY A 13 31.26 -33.07 61.10
C GLY A 13 30.80 -33.67 59.82
N GLY A 14 31.64 -33.69 58.81
CA GLY A 14 32.15 -34.93 58.24
C GLY A 14 31.64 -35.35 56.83
N HIS A 15 32.58 -35.31 55.94
CA HIS A 15 32.95 -36.30 54.89
C HIS A 15 32.06 -36.48 53.61
N GLU A 16 32.70 -36.09 52.50
CA GLU A 16 33.05 -36.90 51.28
C GLU A 16 31.93 -37.48 50.42
N GLY A 17 31.97 -37.11 49.14
CA GLY A 17 31.34 -37.84 48.06
C GLY A 17 31.05 -36.97 46.83
N ALA A 18 32.09 -36.74 45.98
CA ALA A 18 31.82 -36.38 44.61
C ALA A 18 31.30 -37.59 43.85
N PRO A 19 30.44 -37.41 42.85
CA PRO A 19 30.81 -37.83 41.53
C PRO A 19 30.56 -36.80 40.41
N GLU A 20 31.42 -36.95 39.44
CA GLU A 20 31.54 -36.32 38.15
C GLU A 20 30.27 -36.42 37.28
N GLY A 21 30.12 -35.43 36.38
CA GLY A 21 29.40 -35.62 35.12
C GLY A 21 28.11 -34.87 34.95
N ALA A 22 28.16 -33.56 34.79
CA ALA A 22 27.09 -32.84 34.13
C ALA A 22 27.63 -32.19 32.86
N THR A 23 27.31 -32.82 31.74
CA THR A 23 27.51 -32.30 30.40
C THR A 23 26.79 -30.95 30.28
N GLU A 24 27.57 -29.91 30.01
CA GLU A 24 27.07 -28.60 29.60
C GLU A 24 26.33 -28.76 28.27
N GLY A 25 25.01 -28.78 28.36
CA GLY A 25 24.11 -28.56 27.22
C GLY A 25 24.27 -27.12 26.76
N VAL A 26 24.98 -26.93 25.66
CA VAL A 26 24.96 -25.65 24.89
C VAL A 26 23.52 -25.31 24.58
N ARG A 27 22.99 -24.34 25.29
CA ARG A 27 21.70 -23.72 24.93
C ARG A 27 21.96 -22.92 23.66
N GLU A 28 21.54 -23.51 22.55
CA GLU A 28 21.44 -22.84 21.24
C GLU A 28 20.64 -21.54 21.44
N GLY A 29 21.36 -20.40 21.36
CA GLY A 29 20.81 -19.10 21.58
C GLY A 29 19.73 -18.84 20.55
N ALA A 30 18.48 -18.69 21.00
CA ALA A 30 17.40 -18.19 20.19
C ALA A 30 17.83 -16.84 19.58
N ARG A 31 18.04 -16.81 18.27
CA ARG A 31 18.30 -15.56 17.53
C ARG A 31 17.13 -14.61 17.81
N PRO A 32 17.40 -13.34 18.13
CA PRO A 32 16.32 -12.37 18.34
C PRO A 32 15.53 -12.22 17.05
N ARG A 33 14.23 -12.52 17.09
CA ARG A 33 13.29 -12.39 15.97
C ARG A 33 13.04 -10.93 15.55
N GLY A 34 13.82 -9.96 16.02
CA GLY A 34 13.61 -8.54 15.85
C GLY A 34 14.37 -7.84 14.74
N SER A 35 15.46 -8.42 14.20
CA SER A 35 16.31 -7.71 13.22
C SER A 35 15.77 -7.77 11.79
N GLY A 36 15.16 -8.88 11.39
CA GLY A 36 14.68 -9.07 10.00
C GLY A 36 13.44 -8.24 9.64
N ALA A 37 12.48 -8.10 10.55
CA ALA A 37 11.26 -7.35 10.29
C ALA A 37 11.52 -5.84 10.13
N GLY A 38 12.37 -5.25 10.98
CA GLY A 38 12.72 -3.84 10.88
C GLY A 38 13.48 -3.49 9.59
N GLU A 39 14.35 -4.40 9.12
CA GLU A 39 15.05 -4.22 7.86
C GLU A 39 14.12 -4.36 6.64
N GLU A 40 13.11 -5.24 6.71
CA GLU A 40 12.09 -5.38 5.68
C GLU A 40 11.22 -4.12 5.61
N GLU A 41 10.76 -3.61 6.77
CA GLU A 41 10.00 -2.36 6.88
C GLU A 41 10.81 -1.18 6.30
N ALA A 42 12.08 -1.05 6.63
CA ALA A 42 12.95 0.01 6.12
C ALA A 42 13.11 -0.05 4.60
N ARG A 43 13.37 -1.23 4.05
CA ARG A 43 13.45 -1.43 2.59
C ARG A 43 12.12 -1.11 1.89
N ALA A 44 11.00 -1.55 2.47
CA ALA A 44 9.68 -1.26 1.94
C ALA A 44 9.37 0.24 1.98
N TRP A 45 9.81 0.95 3.03
CA TRP A 45 9.69 2.40 3.13
C TRP A 45 10.51 3.13 2.07
N ASP A 46 11.76 2.74 1.83
CA ASP A 46 12.59 3.34 0.79
C ASP A 46 11.95 3.20 -0.60
N VAL A 47 11.39 2.03 -0.92
CA VAL A 47 10.67 1.80 -2.18
C VAL A 47 9.39 2.63 -2.25
N LEU A 48 8.66 2.74 -1.13
CA LEU A 48 7.45 3.57 -1.03
C LEU A 48 7.78 5.06 -1.31
N VAL A 49 8.81 5.60 -0.66
CA VAL A 49 9.24 6.99 -0.86
C VAL A 49 9.71 7.23 -2.30
N ALA A 50 10.46 6.30 -2.87
CA ALA A 50 10.87 6.37 -4.27
C ALA A 50 9.65 6.39 -5.21
N THR A 51 8.65 5.53 -4.98
CA THR A 51 7.40 5.49 -5.74
C THR A 51 6.61 6.79 -5.58
N ALA A 52 6.48 7.31 -4.36
CA ALA A 52 5.79 8.57 -4.09
C ALA A 52 6.45 9.75 -4.84
N ARG A 53 7.79 9.83 -4.83
CA ARG A 53 8.53 10.83 -5.60
C ARG A 53 8.32 10.69 -7.11
N ARG A 54 8.26 9.46 -7.61
CA ARG A 54 7.99 9.17 -9.01
C ARG A 54 6.61 9.69 -9.44
N THR A 55 5.57 9.60 -8.58
CA THR A 55 4.24 10.14 -8.91
C THR A 55 4.27 11.66 -9.15
N VAL A 56 5.11 12.39 -8.41
CA VAL A 56 5.31 13.83 -8.61
C VAL A 56 6.11 14.10 -9.89
N ALA A 57 7.21 13.38 -10.11
CA ALA A 57 8.05 13.55 -11.29
C ALA A 57 7.31 13.30 -12.61
N ASP A 58 6.39 12.33 -12.61
CA ASP A 58 5.58 11.96 -13.78
C ASP A 58 4.26 12.78 -13.89
N GLY A 59 4.06 13.79 -13.01
CA GLY A 59 2.90 14.68 -13.06
C GLY A 59 1.57 14.03 -12.66
N LEU A 60 1.61 12.92 -11.92
CA LEU A 60 0.43 12.22 -11.43
C LEU A 60 -0.09 12.81 -10.10
N VAL A 61 0.75 13.60 -9.42
CA VAL A 61 0.45 14.26 -8.14
C VAL A 61 0.90 15.70 -8.21
N VAL A 62 0.06 16.60 -7.66
CA VAL A 62 0.37 18.02 -7.51
C VAL A 62 0.44 18.37 -6.02
N GLY A 63 1.55 18.97 -5.59
CA GLY A 63 1.75 19.32 -4.19
C GLY A 63 1.87 18.09 -3.29
N THR A 64 0.99 17.99 -2.30
CA THR A 64 0.90 16.86 -1.35
C THR A 64 -0.40 16.06 -1.50
N SER A 65 -1.11 16.25 -2.62
CA SER A 65 -2.32 15.50 -2.94
C SER A 65 -1.95 14.10 -3.47
N GLY A 66 -2.69 13.10 -3.06
CA GLY A 66 -2.35 11.71 -3.35
C GLY A 66 -1.52 11.08 -2.24
N ASN A 67 -1.44 9.76 -2.25
CA ASN A 67 -0.78 8.98 -1.22
C ASN A 67 -0.46 7.56 -1.71
N VAL A 68 0.56 6.97 -1.11
CA VAL A 68 1.08 5.65 -1.46
C VAL A 68 1.19 4.82 -0.20
N SER A 69 0.86 3.54 -0.30
CA SER A 69 1.07 2.60 0.81
C SER A 69 1.55 1.24 0.34
N VAL A 70 2.19 0.52 1.26
CA VAL A 70 2.63 -0.86 1.06
C VAL A 70 2.38 -1.67 2.33
N ARG A 71 1.84 -2.88 2.17
CA ARG A 71 1.60 -3.81 3.27
C ARG A 71 2.79 -4.75 3.44
N THR A 72 3.33 -4.79 4.67
CA THR A 72 4.38 -5.70 5.10
C THR A 72 3.87 -6.50 6.30
N GLY A 73 3.58 -7.77 6.10
CA GLY A 73 2.92 -8.60 7.13
C GLY A 73 1.56 -8.03 7.55
N ASP A 74 1.44 -7.68 8.84
CA ASP A 74 0.21 -7.17 9.44
C ASP A 74 0.17 -5.64 9.56
N ILE A 75 1.20 -4.96 9.05
CA ILE A 75 1.26 -3.49 9.06
C ILE A 75 1.22 -2.91 7.65
N VAL A 76 0.78 -1.67 7.56
CA VAL A 76 0.72 -0.86 6.35
C VAL A 76 1.60 0.36 6.54
N LEU A 77 2.68 0.44 5.78
CA LEU A 77 3.47 1.66 5.63
C LEU A 77 2.70 2.61 4.70
N VAL A 78 2.59 3.87 5.05
CA VAL A 78 1.82 4.85 4.28
C VAL A 78 2.47 6.22 4.34
N THR A 79 2.37 6.99 3.25
CA THR A 79 2.84 8.38 3.23
C THR A 79 2.11 9.23 4.26
N PRO A 80 2.83 10.09 5.01
CA PRO A 80 2.22 10.98 5.99
C PRO A 80 1.44 12.12 5.32
N SER A 81 0.47 12.66 6.03
CA SER A 81 -0.39 13.76 5.57
C SER A 81 0.42 15.07 5.43
N GLY A 82 0.27 15.75 4.29
CA GLY A 82 0.77 17.11 4.08
C GLY A 82 2.28 17.26 4.00
N VAL A 83 3.05 16.17 3.91
CA VAL A 83 4.51 16.20 3.76
C VAL A 83 4.88 16.06 2.29
N PRO A 84 5.61 17.04 1.69
CA PRO A 84 6.12 16.91 0.34
C PRO A 84 7.06 15.70 0.20
N TYR A 85 6.90 14.91 -0.86
CA TYR A 85 7.60 13.63 -1.01
C TYR A 85 9.12 13.78 -1.19
N ASP A 86 9.59 14.91 -1.71
CA ASP A 86 11.02 15.24 -1.82
C ASP A 86 11.69 15.42 -0.45
N ARG A 87 10.90 15.74 0.59
CA ARG A 87 11.38 15.94 1.96
C ARG A 87 11.30 14.69 2.83
N LEU A 88 10.62 13.64 2.39
CA LEU A 88 10.53 12.40 3.16
C LEU A 88 11.92 11.75 3.32
N THR A 89 12.22 11.32 4.54
CA THR A 89 13.47 10.67 4.93
C THR A 89 13.19 9.29 5.55
N PRO A 90 14.19 8.44 5.78
CA PRO A 90 14.01 7.19 6.50
C PRO A 90 13.44 7.36 7.93
N ALA A 91 13.66 8.53 8.55
CA ALA A 91 13.13 8.82 9.90
C ALA A 91 11.62 9.10 9.90
N ASP A 92 11.03 9.41 8.75
CA ASP A 92 9.61 9.73 8.59
C ASP A 92 8.73 8.50 8.36
N LEU A 93 9.30 7.29 8.50
CA LEU A 93 8.56 6.04 8.37
C LEU A 93 7.30 6.08 9.23
N THR A 94 6.15 5.96 8.56
CA THR A 94 4.83 5.98 9.19
C THR A 94 4.12 4.69 8.87
N ALA A 95 3.66 3.96 9.90
CA ALA A 95 2.96 2.71 9.73
C ALA A 95 1.75 2.60 10.66
N VAL A 96 0.72 1.92 10.16
CA VAL A 96 -0.50 1.59 10.88
C VAL A 96 -0.75 0.08 10.85
N ASP A 97 -1.54 -0.44 11.80
CA ASP A 97 -2.12 -1.77 11.69
C ASP A 97 -3.35 -1.76 10.75
N LEU A 98 -3.91 -2.93 10.48
CA LEU A 98 -5.11 -3.04 9.64
C LEU A 98 -6.37 -2.44 10.29
N ASP A 99 -6.34 -2.11 11.59
CA ASP A 99 -7.41 -1.38 12.27
C ASP A 99 -7.21 0.15 12.18
N GLY A 100 -6.10 0.60 11.60
CA GLY A 100 -5.79 2.02 11.40
C GLY A 100 -5.07 2.67 12.59
N ARG A 101 -4.67 1.88 13.61
CA ARG A 101 -3.88 2.41 14.73
C ARG A 101 -2.44 2.59 14.29
N GLN A 102 -1.88 3.76 14.55
CA GLN A 102 -0.47 4.01 14.25
C GLN A 102 0.45 3.16 15.15
N VAL A 103 1.33 2.37 14.52
CA VAL A 103 2.26 1.46 15.19
C VAL A 103 3.73 1.86 15.03
N ARG A 104 4.05 2.73 14.05
CA ARG A 104 5.38 3.30 13.82
C ARG A 104 5.28 4.76 13.40
N GLY A 105 6.36 5.51 13.69
CA GLY A 105 6.51 6.90 13.29
C GLY A 105 5.81 7.88 14.21
N THR A 106 6.01 9.17 13.96
CA THR A 106 5.45 10.29 14.74
C THR A 106 4.60 11.22 13.87
N LEU A 107 4.73 11.11 12.54
CA LEU A 107 3.92 11.89 11.61
C LEU A 107 2.53 11.29 11.48
N VAL A 108 1.54 12.14 11.27
CA VAL A 108 0.15 11.72 11.07
C VAL A 108 0.03 10.99 9.72
N PRO A 109 -0.51 9.76 9.67
CA PRO A 109 -0.80 9.07 8.41
C PRO A 109 -1.69 9.91 7.49
N THR A 110 -1.69 9.60 6.18
CA THR A 110 -2.60 10.26 5.25
C THR A 110 -4.04 10.31 5.76
N SER A 111 -4.72 11.44 5.51
CA SER A 111 -6.15 11.59 5.81
C SER A 111 -7.04 10.64 5.03
N GLU A 112 -6.52 10.02 3.96
CA GLU A 112 -7.23 9.07 3.10
C GLU A 112 -6.94 7.61 3.44
N LEU A 113 -6.39 7.38 4.63
CA LEU A 113 -6.13 6.04 5.18
C LEU A 113 -7.33 5.07 5.08
N PRO A 114 -8.62 5.50 5.26
CA PRO A 114 -9.76 4.60 5.12
C PRO A 114 -9.82 3.90 3.76
N MET A 115 -9.52 4.57 2.64
CA MET A 115 -9.49 3.96 1.31
C MET A 115 -8.41 2.88 1.21
N HIS A 116 -7.19 3.16 1.70
CA HIS A 116 -6.09 2.20 1.67
C HIS A 116 -6.41 0.95 2.48
N LEU A 117 -6.88 1.12 3.72
CA LEU A 117 -7.24 0.00 4.59
C LEU A 117 -8.41 -0.81 4.01
N ALA A 118 -9.40 -0.15 3.40
CA ALA A 118 -10.49 -0.83 2.72
C ALA A 118 -9.99 -1.75 1.61
N VAL A 119 -9.04 -1.30 0.77
CA VAL A 119 -8.41 -2.15 -0.25
C VAL A 119 -7.72 -3.35 0.39
N TYR A 120 -6.87 -3.15 1.42
CA TYR A 120 -6.13 -4.25 2.06
C TYR A 120 -7.01 -5.25 2.81
N ARG A 121 -8.17 -4.83 3.29
CA ARG A 121 -9.12 -5.71 3.99
C ARG A 121 -9.96 -6.56 3.04
N HIS A 122 -10.20 -6.06 1.82
CA HIS A 122 -11.14 -6.69 0.88
C HIS A 122 -10.47 -7.31 -0.35
N THR A 123 -9.15 -7.19 -0.48
CA THR A 123 -8.40 -7.73 -1.63
C THR A 123 -7.09 -8.38 -1.16
N ASP A 124 -6.39 -9.02 -2.08
CA ASP A 124 -5.03 -9.55 -1.88
C ASP A 124 -3.92 -8.50 -2.16
N ALA A 125 -4.28 -7.22 -2.22
CA ALA A 125 -3.36 -6.12 -2.46
C ALA A 125 -2.20 -6.09 -1.46
N ARG A 126 -1.01 -5.79 -1.98
CA ARG A 126 0.19 -5.52 -1.19
C ARG A 126 0.64 -4.07 -1.30
N ALA A 127 0.15 -3.36 -2.30
CA ALA A 127 0.47 -1.95 -2.53
C ALA A 127 -0.74 -1.20 -3.09
N VAL A 128 -0.87 0.07 -2.71
CA VAL A 128 -1.93 0.97 -3.16
C VAL A 128 -1.31 2.31 -3.55
N VAL A 129 -1.73 2.84 -4.69
CA VAL A 129 -1.36 4.18 -5.18
C VAL A 129 -2.63 4.97 -5.45
N HIS A 130 -2.76 6.11 -4.79
CA HIS A 130 -3.81 7.10 -5.01
C HIS A 130 -3.20 8.39 -5.55
N THR A 131 -3.79 8.94 -6.62
CA THR A 131 -3.29 10.15 -7.28
C THR A 131 -4.43 11.08 -7.71
N HIS A 132 -4.08 12.35 -7.91
CA HIS A 132 -4.97 13.36 -8.50
C HIS A 132 -4.53 13.70 -9.93
N ALA A 133 -4.21 12.66 -10.72
CA ALA A 133 -3.77 12.81 -12.09
C ALA A 133 -4.81 13.53 -12.95
N VAL A 134 -4.36 14.51 -13.74
CA VAL A 134 -5.23 15.54 -14.33
C VAL A 134 -6.27 14.95 -15.30
N HIS A 135 -5.83 14.08 -16.22
CA HIS A 135 -6.76 13.54 -17.23
C HIS A 135 -7.73 12.54 -16.61
N ALA A 136 -7.27 11.73 -15.66
CA ALA A 136 -8.13 10.81 -14.92
C ALA A 136 -9.17 11.56 -14.08
N THR A 137 -8.76 12.61 -13.39
CA THR A 137 -9.69 13.48 -12.65
C THR A 137 -10.69 14.14 -13.60
N ALA A 138 -10.25 14.67 -14.74
CA ALA A 138 -11.16 15.26 -15.73
C ALA A 138 -12.19 14.24 -16.24
N VAL A 139 -11.74 13.01 -16.59
CA VAL A 139 -12.65 11.93 -17.02
C VAL A 139 -13.66 11.56 -15.95
N SER A 140 -13.25 11.55 -14.68
CA SER A 140 -14.15 11.21 -13.55
C SER A 140 -15.31 12.17 -13.40
N THR A 141 -15.23 13.38 -13.97
CA THR A 141 -16.30 14.38 -13.98
C THR A 141 -17.28 14.25 -15.15
N LEU A 142 -16.92 13.46 -16.16
CA LEU A 142 -17.64 13.41 -17.44
C LEU A 142 -18.46 12.14 -17.64
N VAL A 143 -17.98 11.01 -17.10
CA VAL A 143 -18.56 9.69 -17.36
C VAL A 143 -18.64 8.86 -16.08
N ALA A 144 -19.55 7.87 -16.06
CA ALA A 144 -19.64 6.91 -14.96
C ALA A 144 -18.64 5.75 -15.11
N GLU A 145 -18.11 5.56 -16.33
CA GLU A 145 -17.12 4.53 -16.66
C GLU A 145 -16.26 5.03 -17.82
N LEU A 146 -14.93 4.83 -17.74
CA LEU A 146 -14.02 5.15 -18.84
C LEU A 146 -14.35 4.29 -20.05
N PRO A 147 -14.74 4.89 -21.20
CA PRO A 147 -15.00 4.14 -22.43
C PRO A 147 -13.80 3.28 -22.84
N LEU A 148 -14.05 2.10 -23.40
CA LEU A 148 -13.04 1.12 -23.80
C LEU A 148 -12.23 1.61 -25.00
N ILE A 149 -11.51 2.70 -24.82
CA ILE A 149 -10.68 3.33 -25.86
C ILE A 149 -9.40 2.56 -26.16
N HIS A 150 -8.93 1.73 -25.21
CA HIS A 150 -7.67 1.00 -25.36
C HIS A 150 -7.71 -0.37 -24.67
N TYR A 151 -7.03 -1.35 -25.27
CA TYR A 151 -7.02 -2.74 -24.79
C TYR A 151 -6.35 -2.92 -23.42
N MET A 152 -5.51 -1.97 -22.98
CA MET A 152 -4.87 -2.03 -21.66
C MET A 152 -5.85 -1.91 -20.48
N ALA A 153 -7.12 -1.59 -20.71
CA ALA A 153 -8.16 -1.77 -19.70
C ALA A 153 -8.20 -3.21 -19.14
N ALA A 154 -7.79 -4.20 -19.95
CA ALA A 154 -7.65 -5.59 -19.51
C ALA A 154 -6.63 -5.77 -18.37
N ALA A 155 -5.57 -4.95 -18.30
CA ALA A 155 -4.60 -4.97 -17.18
C ALA A 155 -5.18 -4.47 -15.85
N LEU A 156 -6.30 -3.75 -15.91
CA LEU A 156 -7.06 -3.27 -14.75
C LEU A 156 -8.25 -4.20 -14.40
N GLY A 157 -8.42 -5.29 -15.14
CA GLY A 157 -9.51 -6.25 -14.96
C GLY A 157 -10.74 -5.94 -15.81
N GLY A 158 -10.69 -4.97 -16.73
CA GLY A 158 -11.78 -4.60 -17.64
C GLY A 158 -12.14 -3.10 -17.59
N PRO A 159 -13.38 -2.72 -17.94
CA PRO A 159 -13.84 -1.34 -17.91
C PRO A 159 -13.59 -0.67 -16.55
N VAL A 160 -13.06 0.54 -16.57
CA VAL A 160 -12.70 1.28 -15.33
C VAL A 160 -13.87 2.16 -14.91
N ARG A 161 -14.45 1.84 -13.77
CA ARG A 161 -15.62 2.55 -13.22
C ARG A 161 -15.20 3.81 -12.47
N VAL A 162 -16.16 4.73 -12.35
CA VAL A 162 -16.05 5.93 -11.51
C VAL A 162 -16.85 5.70 -10.22
N ALA A 163 -16.16 5.72 -9.07
CA ALA A 163 -16.83 5.72 -7.78
C ALA A 163 -17.57 7.03 -7.56
N PRO A 164 -18.84 7.03 -7.10
CA PRO A 164 -19.57 8.26 -6.79
C PRO A 164 -18.81 9.14 -5.79
N TYR A 165 -18.96 10.46 -5.93
CA TYR A 165 -18.32 11.42 -5.03
C TYR A 165 -18.76 11.19 -3.58
N ALA A 166 -17.80 11.25 -2.69
CA ALA A 166 -17.97 11.47 -1.27
C ALA A 166 -16.77 12.29 -0.76
N THR A 167 -16.89 12.91 0.40
CA THR A 167 -15.79 13.71 0.98
C THR A 167 -14.57 12.83 1.25
N TYR A 168 -13.38 13.34 0.93
CA TYR A 168 -12.12 12.64 1.17
C TYR A 168 -11.98 12.22 2.65
N GLY A 169 -11.34 11.07 2.89
CA GLY A 169 -11.09 10.55 4.23
C GLY A 169 -12.31 9.93 4.92
N THR A 170 -13.46 9.82 4.26
CA THR A 170 -14.68 9.21 4.83
C THR A 170 -14.80 7.73 4.50
N GLU A 171 -15.50 6.99 5.35
CA GLU A 171 -15.87 5.59 5.08
C GLU A 171 -16.81 5.49 3.86
N GLU A 172 -17.69 6.48 3.63
CA GLU A 172 -18.55 6.53 2.46
C GLU A 172 -17.74 6.51 1.16
N LEU A 173 -16.64 7.28 1.08
CA LEU A 173 -15.76 7.27 -0.07
C LEU A 173 -15.12 5.89 -0.25
N ALA A 174 -14.66 5.28 0.84
CA ALA A 174 -14.06 3.94 0.82
C ALA A 174 -15.05 2.87 0.33
N GLU A 175 -16.31 2.92 0.76
CA GLU A 175 -17.37 2.03 0.28
C GLU A 175 -17.70 2.24 -1.20
N ASN A 176 -17.84 3.50 -1.64
CA ASN A 176 -18.07 3.84 -3.04
C ASN A 176 -16.95 3.31 -3.93
N MET A 177 -15.71 3.52 -3.49
CA MET A 177 -14.50 3.02 -4.15
C MET A 177 -14.50 1.48 -4.24
N LEU A 178 -14.78 0.76 -3.17
CA LEU A 178 -14.81 -0.71 -3.18
C LEU A 178 -15.84 -1.26 -4.18
N ARG A 179 -17.01 -0.63 -4.29
CA ARG A 179 -18.01 -1.02 -5.31
C ARG A 179 -17.49 -0.81 -6.73
N ALA A 180 -16.78 0.29 -6.98
CA ALA A 180 -16.17 0.54 -8.28
C ALA A 180 -15.01 -0.42 -8.58
N LEU A 181 -14.27 -0.85 -7.56
CA LEU A 181 -13.16 -1.81 -7.66
C LEU A 181 -13.60 -3.28 -7.81
N ASP A 182 -14.88 -3.60 -7.68
CA ASP A 182 -15.32 -4.99 -7.77
C ASP A 182 -14.87 -5.66 -9.10
N GLY A 183 -13.99 -6.69 -8.99
CA GLY A 183 -13.34 -7.35 -10.10
C GLY A 183 -12.33 -6.47 -10.87
N ARG A 184 -11.88 -5.36 -10.31
CA ARG A 184 -10.93 -4.40 -10.92
C ARG A 184 -9.77 -4.12 -9.99
N SER A 185 -8.63 -3.73 -10.55
CA SER A 185 -7.45 -3.32 -9.78
C SER A 185 -7.17 -1.82 -9.83
N GLY A 186 -8.14 -1.04 -10.31
CA GLY A 186 -8.12 0.41 -10.30
C GLY A 186 -9.48 0.98 -10.65
N CYS A 187 -9.80 2.16 -10.11
CA CYS A 187 -10.99 2.93 -10.45
C CYS A 187 -10.70 4.43 -10.43
N LEU A 188 -11.61 5.19 -11.02
CA LEU A 188 -11.68 6.63 -10.89
C LEU A 188 -12.55 7.00 -9.67
N LEU A 189 -12.23 8.13 -9.05
CA LEU A 189 -13.00 8.73 -7.97
C LEU A 189 -13.59 10.03 -8.49
N GLN A 190 -14.90 10.16 -8.49
CA GLN A 190 -15.62 11.32 -9.08
C GLN A 190 -15.14 12.64 -8.46
N ASN A 191 -14.74 13.60 -9.32
CA ASN A 191 -14.23 14.93 -8.92
C ASN A 191 -13.02 14.87 -7.95
N HIS A 192 -12.23 13.78 -7.97
CA HIS A 192 -11.18 13.56 -7.00
C HIS A 192 -9.89 13.06 -7.66
N GLY A 193 -9.87 11.85 -8.20
CA GLY A 193 -8.65 11.26 -8.76
C GLY A 193 -8.79 9.79 -9.09
N THR A 194 -7.73 9.04 -8.80
CA THR A 194 -7.64 7.60 -9.06
C THR A 194 -7.19 6.83 -7.83
N ILE A 195 -7.56 5.56 -7.76
CA ILE A 195 -6.90 4.60 -6.87
C ILE A 195 -6.63 3.32 -7.65
N THR A 196 -5.43 2.78 -7.48
CA THR A 196 -5.00 1.50 -8.05
C THR A 196 -4.28 0.69 -6.99
N TYR A 197 -4.27 -0.64 -7.14
CA TYR A 197 -3.54 -1.51 -6.25
C TYR A 197 -2.84 -2.63 -7.01
N GLY A 198 -1.91 -3.31 -6.36
CA GLY A 198 -1.16 -4.41 -6.94
C GLY A 198 -0.48 -5.30 -5.90
N ALA A 199 0.17 -6.36 -6.38
CA ALA A 199 1.01 -7.22 -5.57
C ALA A 199 2.36 -6.55 -5.20
N THR A 200 2.75 -5.50 -5.94
CA THR A 200 3.95 -4.69 -5.69
C THR A 200 3.64 -3.21 -5.93
N LEU A 201 4.48 -2.32 -5.40
CA LEU A 201 4.39 -0.89 -5.66
C LEU A 201 4.56 -0.56 -7.15
N ASP A 202 5.50 -1.22 -7.84
CA ASP A 202 5.68 -1.04 -9.28
C ASP A 202 4.40 -1.40 -10.05
N GLN A 203 3.77 -2.52 -9.71
CA GLN A 203 2.52 -2.92 -10.37
C GLN A 203 1.38 -1.93 -10.10
N ALA A 204 1.21 -1.47 -8.86
CA ALA A 204 0.19 -0.47 -8.52
C ALA A 204 0.46 0.85 -9.26
N TYR A 205 1.72 1.30 -9.27
CA TYR A 205 2.15 2.49 -9.98
C TYR A 205 1.92 2.40 -11.49
N ASP A 206 2.34 1.30 -12.14
CA ASP A 206 2.17 1.10 -13.59
C ASP A 206 0.69 1.13 -13.98
N ARG A 207 -0.19 0.57 -13.15
CA ARG A 207 -1.65 0.66 -13.32
C ARG A 207 -2.15 2.10 -13.24
N THR A 208 -1.62 2.90 -12.32
CA THR A 208 -1.94 4.34 -12.21
C THR A 208 -1.52 5.09 -13.47
N ALA A 209 -0.27 4.93 -13.89
CA ALA A 209 0.25 5.59 -15.09
C ALA A 209 -0.51 5.17 -16.35
N GLN A 210 -0.87 3.89 -16.46
CA GLN A 210 -1.66 3.37 -17.57
C GLN A 210 -3.09 3.94 -17.57
N LEU A 211 -3.70 4.08 -16.38
CA LEU A 211 -5.04 4.64 -16.25
C LEU A 211 -5.06 6.13 -16.67
N GLU A 212 -4.11 6.92 -16.20
CA GLU A 212 -3.96 8.32 -16.60
C GLU A 212 -3.73 8.45 -18.11
N TRP A 213 -2.88 7.60 -18.68
CA TRP A 213 -2.63 7.60 -20.12
C TRP A 213 -3.90 7.25 -20.92
N MET A 214 -4.70 6.26 -20.51
CA MET A 214 -5.96 5.93 -21.17
C MET A 214 -6.99 7.05 -21.07
N CYS A 215 -7.07 7.73 -19.94
CA CYS A 215 -7.92 8.91 -19.76
C CYS A 215 -7.51 10.04 -20.71
N ARG A 216 -6.21 10.33 -20.79
CA ARG A 216 -5.65 11.30 -21.73
C ARG A 216 -5.98 10.91 -23.18
N LEU A 217 -5.81 9.64 -23.56
CA LEU A 217 -6.11 9.14 -24.89
C LEU A 217 -7.58 9.37 -25.24
N TRP A 218 -8.50 9.00 -24.34
CA TRP A 218 -9.93 9.18 -24.55
C TRP A 218 -10.32 10.66 -24.71
N LEU A 219 -9.84 11.54 -23.83
CA LEU A 219 -10.08 12.99 -23.94
C LEU A 219 -9.55 13.55 -25.25
N THR A 220 -8.33 13.17 -25.66
CA THR A 220 -7.71 13.62 -26.91
C THR A 220 -8.51 13.16 -28.13
N ALA A 221 -8.90 11.89 -28.17
CA ALA A 221 -9.71 11.37 -29.29
C ALA A 221 -11.11 12.00 -29.35
N SER A 222 -11.72 12.23 -28.18
CA SER A 222 -13.06 12.82 -28.08
C SER A 222 -13.09 14.33 -28.36
N SER A 223 -11.94 15.02 -28.36
CA SER A 223 -11.86 16.45 -28.67
C SER A 223 -11.95 16.78 -30.16
N VAL A 224 -11.91 15.76 -31.04
CA VAL A 224 -11.98 15.98 -32.48
C VAL A 224 -13.43 16.21 -32.90
N ALA A 225 -13.75 17.43 -33.27
CA ALA A 225 -15.11 17.82 -33.65
C ALA A 225 -15.68 16.98 -34.82
N GLY A 226 -16.91 16.52 -34.65
CA GLY A 226 -17.61 15.77 -35.70
C GLY A 226 -17.20 14.32 -35.84
N LEU A 227 -16.27 13.80 -35.04
CA LEU A 227 -15.86 12.39 -35.04
C LEU A 227 -16.14 11.75 -33.66
N THR A 228 -16.51 10.48 -33.69
CA THR A 228 -16.69 9.67 -32.48
C THR A 228 -15.60 8.59 -32.45
N PRO A 229 -14.86 8.45 -31.32
CA PRO A 229 -13.85 7.41 -31.20
C PRO A 229 -14.45 6.00 -31.35
N THR A 230 -13.76 5.12 -32.05
CA THR A 230 -14.11 3.69 -32.08
C THR A 230 -13.73 3.05 -30.76
N LEU A 231 -14.66 2.37 -30.12
CA LEU A 231 -14.47 1.68 -28.86
C LEU A 231 -14.33 0.16 -29.07
N LEU A 232 -13.61 -0.48 -28.15
CA LEU A 232 -13.51 -1.93 -28.06
C LEU A 232 -14.75 -2.52 -27.37
N SER A 233 -15.06 -3.79 -27.69
CA SER A 233 -16.03 -4.56 -26.92
C SER A 233 -15.34 -5.27 -25.74
N GLU A 234 -16.11 -5.62 -24.70
CA GLU A 234 -15.60 -6.40 -23.56
C GLU A 234 -15.01 -7.75 -24.00
N GLY A 235 -15.64 -8.44 -24.96
CA GLY A 235 -15.12 -9.70 -25.50
C GLY A 235 -13.71 -9.59 -26.12
N ARG A 236 -13.35 -8.40 -26.64
CA ARG A 236 -11.96 -8.15 -27.10
C ARG A 236 -10.98 -8.00 -25.92
N LEU A 237 -11.44 -7.51 -24.79
CA LEU A 237 -10.60 -7.42 -23.59
C LEU A 237 -10.28 -8.80 -23.01
N ASP A 238 -11.20 -9.74 -23.08
CA ASP A 238 -10.97 -11.12 -22.62
C ASP A 238 -9.86 -11.81 -23.42
N GLU A 239 -9.81 -11.62 -24.74
CA GLU A 239 -8.72 -12.10 -25.59
C GLU A 239 -7.37 -11.50 -25.15
N VAL A 240 -7.36 -10.21 -24.84
CA VAL A 240 -6.14 -9.50 -24.39
C VAL A 240 -5.73 -9.97 -22.98
N ALA A 241 -6.68 -10.10 -22.05
CA ALA A 241 -6.41 -10.58 -20.72
C ALA A 241 -5.75 -11.97 -20.71
N GLN A 242 -6.15 -12.86 -21.62
CA GLN A 242 -5.51 -14.16 -21.81
C GLN A 242 -4.05 -14.03 -22.28
N ARG A 243 -3.76 -13.12 -23.19
CA ARG A 243 -2.41 -12.87 -23.70
C ARG A 243 -1.51 -12.21 -22.66
N LEU A 244 -2.04 -11.26 -21.88
CA LEU A 244 -1.29 -10.55 -20.84
C LEU A 244 -0.79 -11.48 -19.72
N ARG A 245 -1.51 -12.59 -19.42
CA ARG A 245 -1.04 -13.60 -18.47
C ARG A 245 0.28 -14.28 -18.86
N GLY A 246 0.64 -14.27 -20.13
CA GLY A 246 1.89 -14.84 -20.64
C GLY A 246 2.86 -13.80 -21.21
N TYR A 247 2.55 -12.51 -21.04
CA TYR A 247 3.35 -11.42 -21.58
C TYR A 247 4.49 -11.05 -20.64
N GLY A 248 5.67 -10.84 -21.21
CA GLY A 248 6.88 -10.44 -20.49
C GLY A 248 8.00 -11.45 -20.67
N GLN A 249 9.18 -11.09 -20.19
CA GLN A 249 10.34 -12.00 -20.15
C GLN A 249 10.08 -13.06 -19.07
N ARG A 250 10.16 -14.35 -19.44
CA ARG A 250 10.16 -15.44 -18.47
C ARG A 250 11.52 -15.46 -17.81
N SER A 251 11.59 -15.09 -16.55
CA SER A 251 12.76 -15.28 -15.69
C SER A 251 12.99 -16.74 -15.39
#